data_4732d3afbb2fc602ec75cca34fe2a8a5
#
_entry.id   4732d3afbb2fc602ec75cca34fe2a8a5
#
_cell.length_a   1.000
_cell.length_b   1.000
_cell.length_c   1.000
_cell.angle_alpha   90.00
_cell.angle_beta   90.00
_cell.angle_gamma   90.00
#
_symmetry.space_group_name_H-M   'P 1'
#
loop_
_entity.id
_entity.type
_entity.pdbx_description
1 polymer ?
#
loop_
_entity_poly.entity_id
_entity_poly.type
_entity_poly.pdbx_seq_one_letter_code
_entity_poly.pdbx_strand_id
1 'polypeptide(L)'
;VRIKFEDGSGRFWHRVDFRVQQELKQGPVRLEYGELPQETLVVDDPEFGRNFGKNLTIRNRFFTPLLALFTVIICPALIYWGIPSVSGLLARFVPLSIEQQIGQYVIDEIFPNRVICETAAGRQALEKLLARLAPADSDYEFQLEIIDSDLVNALAFPGGKILIFRGLLEKSRSAEALSGVVAHEMQHVLQRHGTENLLSQTALSGLFKLLVGEANALTETIFQGVKMLSLLKYTRELETEADALALQLLFQAKVDSEEMLEMYRV
;
A
#
# COMPACT_ATOMS: atom_id res chain seq x y z
N VAL A 1 0.64 19.51 52.33
CA VAL A 1 2.04 19.37 52.75
C VAL A 1 2.53 20.71 53.25
N ARG A 2 3.18 20.73 54.44
CA ARG A 2 3.82 21.92 54.98
C ARG A 2 5.32 21.79 54.83
N ILE A 3 5.92 22.66 54.00
CA ILE A 3 7.35 22.72 53.73
C ILE A 3 7.92 23.84 54.58
N LYS A 4 8.93 23.55 55.41
CA LYS A 4 9.71 24.54 56.17
C LYS A 4 11.11 24.58 55.55
N PHE A 5 11.58 25.77 55.25
CA PHE A 5 12.93 26.02 54.77
C PHE A 5 13.89 26.31 55.93
N GLU A 6 15.19 26.14 55.71
CA GLU A 6 16.23 26.36 56.73
C GLU A 6 16.30 27.84 57.15
N ASP A 7 15.87 28.78 56.32
CA ASP A 7 15.78 30.22 56.61
C ASP A 7 14.59 30.60 57.56
N GLY A 8 13.80 29.60 57.98
CA GLY A 8 12.61 29.78 58.82
C GLY A 8 11.33 30.10 58.03
N SER A 9 11.44 30.33 56.75
CA SER A 9 10.26 30.48 55.89
C SER A 9 9.52 29.15 55.71
N GLY A 10 8.27 29.19 55.25
CA GLY A 10 7.49 28.00 55.00
C GLY A 10 6.48 28.16 53.93
N ARG A 11 6.25 27.11 53.17
CA ARG A 11 5.15 27.02 52.16
C ARG A 11 4.16 25.96 52.57
N PHE A 12 2.92 26.15 52.14
CA PHE A 12 1.85 25.21 52.39
C PHE A 12 1.21 24.83 51.04
N TRP A 13 1.33 23.54 50.72
CA TRP A 13 0.68 22.99 49.49
C TRP A 13 -0.59 22.25 49.90
N HIS A 14 -1.73 22.64 49.33
CA HIS A 14 -2.97 21.91 49.52
C HIS A 14 -2.93 20.57 48.80
N ARG A 15 -3.58 19.55 49.33
CA ARG A 15 -3.51 18.18 48.83
C ARG A 15 -4.13 18.06 47.42
N VAL A 16 -5.07 18.92 47.07
CA VAL A 16 -5.73 18.93 45.75
C VAL A 16 -4.91 19.59 44.66
N ASP A 17 -3.88 20.37 45.02
CA ASP A 17 -3.15 21.22 44.08
C ASP A 17 -1.78 20.64 43.65
N PHE A 18 -1.39 19.48 44.19
CA PHE A 18 -0.15 18.85 43.81
C PHE A 18 -0.34 17.43 43.31
N ARG A 19 0.52 17.02 42.41
CA ARG A 19 0.59 15.67 41.85
C ARG A 19 1.72 14.91 42.52
N VAL A 20 1.49 13.63 42.85
CA VAL A 20 2.49 12.74 43.41
C VAL A 20 2.94 11.77 42.35
N GLN A 21 4.23 11.71 42.08
CA GLN A 21 4.83 10.77 41.14
C GLN A 21 5.90 9.94 41.86
N GLN A 22 5.91 8.64 41.60
CA GLN A 22 6.96 7.73 42.07
C GLN A 22 7.32 6.78 40.92
N GLU A 23 8.56 6.82 40.46
CA GLU A 23 9.01 6.03 39.30
C GLU A 23 9.22 4.55 39.66
N LEU A 24 9.59 4.25 40.90
CA LEU A 24 9.81 2.90 41.40
C LEU A 24 9.14 2.72 42.78
N LYS A 25 8.68 1.49 43.09
CA LYS A 25 8.03 1.20 44.38
C LYS A 25 8.87 1.55 45.63
N GLN A 26 10.19 1.60 45.48
CA GLN A 26 11.15 1.94 46.55
C GLN A 26 12.03 3.14 46.14
N GLY A 27 11.63 3.91 45.16
CA GLY A 27 12.34 5.12 44.72
C GLY A 27 11.83 6.39 45.39
N PRO A 28 12.52 7.52 45.16
CA PRO A 28 12.10 8.82 45.67
C PRO A 28 10.71 9.21 45.17
N VAL A 29 9.99 9.92 46.00
CA VAL A 29 8.66 10.44 45.71
C VAL A 29 8.80 11.88 45.23
N ARG A 30 8.27 12.20 44.05
CA ARG A 30 8.25 13.54 43.51
C ARG A 30 6.85 14.15 43.70
N LEU A 31 6.81 15.31 44.31
CA LEU A 31 5.61 16.14 44.40
C LEU A 31 5.74 17.32 43.47
N GLU A 32 4.76 17.52 42.59
CA GLU A 32 4.71 18.61 41.62
C GLU A 32 3.51 19.50 41.92
N TYR A 33 3.76 20.81 42.11
CA TYR A 33 2.75 21.78 42.52
C TYR A 33 2.68 22.96 41.51
N GLY A 34 1.48 23.34 41.17
CA GLY A 34 1.19 24.48 40.29
C GLY A 34 1.23 24.14 38.78
N GLU A 35 0.84 25.15 38.01
CA GLU A 35 1.02 25.17 36.56
C GLU A 35 2.39 25.79 36.23
N LEU A 36 2.72 26.26 35.09
CA LEU A 36 4.07 26.75 34.76
C LEU A 36 4.39 28.14 35.38
N PRO A 37 5.52 28.35 36.07
CA PRO A 37 6.59 27.38 36.39
C PRO A 37 6.23 26.45 37.54
N GLN A 38 6.42 25.16 37.36
CA GLN A 38 6.04 24.11 38.27
C GLN A 38 7.08 23.96 39.41
N GLU A 39 6.62 23.98 40.67
CA GLU A 39 7.49 23.69 41.80
C GLU A 39 7.57 22.18 42.04
N THR A 40 8.77 21.66 42.23
CA THR A 40 9.00 20.23 42.41
C THR A 40 9.73 19.97 43.69
N LEU A 41 9.19 19.09 44.55
CA LEU A 41 9.82 18.59 45.75
C LEU A 41 10.11 17.09 45.58
N VAL A 42 11.35 16.69 45.77
CA VAL A 42 11.77 15.29 45.77
C VAL A 42 12.01 14.84 47.20
N VAL A 43 11.36 13.74 47.58
CA VAL A 43 11.49 13.14 48.90
C VAL A 43 12.11 11.77 48.74
N ASP A 44 13.31 11.55 49.33
CA ASP A 44 14.07 10.30 49.23
C ASP A 44 13.57 9.20 50.17
N ASP A 45 12.50 9.45 50.91
CA ASP A 45 11.88 8.45 51.76
C ASP A 45 10.82 7.64 50.96
N PRO A 46 11.07 6.35 50.71
CA PRO A 46 10.12 5.49 50.00
C PRO A 46 8.79 5.29 50.73
N GLU A 47 8.79 5.43 52.04
CA GLU A 47 7.57 5.27 52.86
C GLU A 47 6.67 6.51 52.82
N PHE A 48 7.23 7.66 52.45
CA PHE A 48 6.49 8.90 52.36
C PHE A 48 5.33 8.77 51.35
N GLY A 49 5.54 8.07 50.23
CA GLY A 49 4.53 7.81 49.22
C GLY A 49 3.31 7.03 49.68
N ARG A 50 3.49 6.16 50.69
CA ARG A 50 2.40 5.34 51.25
C ARG A 50 1.34 6.16 51.96
N ASN A 51 1.71 7.34 52.46
CA ASN A 51 0.83 8.24 53.22
C ASN A 51 -0.14 9.04 52.32
N PHE A 52 0.10 9.05 51.00
CA PHE A 52 -0.72 9.84 50.04
C PHE A 52 -1.81 9.03 49.32
N GLY A 53 -1.89 7.72 49.56
CA GLY A 53 -2.97 6.88 49.03
C GLY A 53 -2.97 6.71 47.52
N LYS A 54 -4.08 6.35 46.91
CA LYS A 54 -4.27 5.76 45.59
C LYS A 54 -3.87 6.60 44.33
N ASN A 55 -3.23 7.76 44.50
CA ASN A 55 -2.86 8.64 43.38
C ASN A 55 -1.38 8.59 43.00
N LEU A 56 -0.66 7.53 43.38
CA LEU A 56 0.69 7.29 42.90
C LEU A 56 0.62 6.83 41.45
N THR A 57 0.86 7.71 40.51
CA THR A 57 1.13 7.33 39.12
C THR A 57 2.54 6.73 39.07
N ILE A 58 2.64 5.41 39.15
CA ILE A 58 3.90 4.71 38.88
C ILE A 58 4.13 4.83 37.37
N ARG A 59 4.97 5.79 36.99
CA ARG A 59 5.41 5.92 35.61
C ARG A 59 6.38 4.78 35.30
N ASN A 60 5.90 3.76 34.66
CA ASN A 60 6.68 2.59 34.27
C ASN A 60 7.62 2.93 33.13
N ARG A 61 8.83 3.43 33.45
CA ARG A 61 9.84 3.96 32.51
C ARG A 61 10.29 2.94 31.46
N PHE A 62 10.06 1.66 31.71
CA PHE A 62 10.40 0.58 30.76
C PHE A 62 9.24 0.23 29.80
N PHE A 63 7.99 0.56 30.17
CA PHE A 63 6.84 0.20 29.34
C PHE A 63 6.70 1.10 28.11
N THR A 64 7.03 2.38 28.23
CA THR A 64 6.94 3.34 27.12
C THR A 64 7.94 3.06 25.99
N PRO A 65 9.24 2.80 26.22
CA PRO A 65 10.16 2.47 25.15
C PRO A 65 9.90 1.09 24.54
N LEU A 66 9.44 0.11 25.33
CA LEU A 66 9.05 -1.21 24.81
C LEU A 66 7.81 -1.10 23.90
N LEU A 67 6.81 -0.33 24.32
CA LEU A 67 5.62 -0.06 23.52
C LEU A 67 5.99 0.71 22.23
N ALA A 68 6.87 1.71 22.33
CA ALA A 68 7.35 2.46 21.17
C ALA A 68 8.12 1.54 20.19
N LEU A 69 9.02 0.68 20.68
CA LEU A 69 9.74 -0.30 19.86
C LEU A 69 8.77 -1.28 19.18
N PHE A 70 7.78 -1.79 19.93
CA PHE A 70 6.74 -2.65 19.42
C PHE A 70 5.95 -1.97 18.30
N THR A 71 5.56 -0.69 18.49
CA THR A 71 4.87 0.09 17.47
C THR A 71 5.72 0.31 16.23
N VAL A 72 7.00 0.65 16.40
CA VAL A 72 7.95 0.88 15.29
C VAL A 72 8.20 -0.39 14.46
N ILE A 73 8.10 -1.57 15.04
CA ILE A 73 8.28 -2.84 14.31
C ILE A 73 6.95 -3.34 13.74
N ILE A 74 5.88 -3.33 14.53
CA ILE A 74 4.61 -3.96 14.15
C ILE A 74 3.82 -3.11 13.15
N CYS A 75 3.79 -1.78 13.30
CA CYS A 75 3.07 -0.96 12.34
C CYS A 75 3.60 -1.10 10.90
N PRO A 76 4.92 -1.01 10.63
CA PRO A 76 5.44 -1.28 9.29
C PRO A 76 5.16 -2.69 8.79
N ALA A 77 5.24 -3.70 9.65
CA ALA A 77 4.92 -5.08 9.28
C ALA A 77 3.44 -5.24 8.90
N LEU A 78 2.52 -4.65 9.66
CA LEU A 78 1.08 -4.66 9.34
C LEU A 78 0.78 -3.88 8.04
N ILE A 79 1.49 -2.79 7.78
CA ILE A 79 1.36 -2.03 6.54
C ILE A 79 1.87 -2.87 5.37
N TYR A 80 3.05 -3.48 5.50
CA TYR A 80 3.72 -4.21 4.42
C TYR A 80 2.97 -5.49 4.02
N TRP A 81 2.47 -6.26 4.99
CA TRP A 81 1.76 -7.52 4.72
C TRP A 81 0.25 -7.41 4.80
N GLY A 82 -0.27 -6.56 5.68
CA GLY A 82 -1.70 -6.44 5.93
C GLY A 82 -2.45 -5.73 4.81
N ILE A 83 -1.91 -4.62 4.31
CA ILE A 83 -2.58 -3.85 3.24
C ILE A 83 -2.73 -4.68 1.95
N PRO A 84 -1.66 -5.31 1.39
CA PRO A 84 -1.82 -6.13 0.20
C PRO A 84 -2.81 -7.29 0.39
N SER A 85 -2.69 -8.04 1.50
CA SER A 85 -3.58 -9.18 1.77
C SER A 85 -5.05 -8.79 1.86
N VAL A 86 -5.35 -7.67 2.52
CA VAL A 86 -6.72 -7.14 2.61
C VAL A 86 -7.19 -6.61 1.25
N SER A 87 -6.33 -5.95 0.49
CA SER A 87 -6.65 -5.42 -0.83
C SER A 87 -6.97 -6.54 -1.83
N GLY A 88 -6.20 -7.63 -1.83
CA GLY A 88 -6.47 -8.81 -2.66
C GLY A 88 -7.81 -9.47 -2.31
N LEU A 89 -8.13 -9.55 -1.02
CA LEU A 89 -9.45 -10.05 -0.62
C LEU A 89 -10.58 -9.11 -1.08
N LEU A 90 -10.43 -7.80 -0.89
CA LEU A 90 -11.45 -6.81 -1.27
C LEU A 90 -11.60 -6.70 -2.80
N ALA A 91 -10.54 -6.86 -3.56
CA ALA A 91 -10.59 -6.82 -5.02
C ALA A 91 -11.62 -7.82 -5.59
N ARG A 92 -11.79 -8.98 -4.95
CA ARG A 92 -12.73 -10.02 -5.38
C ARG A 92 -14.20 -9.60 -5.28
N PHE A 93 -14.49 -8.59 -4.46
CA PHE A 93 -15.87 -8.07 -4.28
C PHE A 93 -16.14 -6.82 -5.12
N VAL A 94 -15.17 -6.30 -5.84
CA VAL A 94 -15.36 -5.15 -6.73
C VAL A 94 -16.20 -5.61 -7.94
N PRO A 95 -17.36 -4.99 -8.23
CA PRO A 95 -18.16 -5.32 -9.41
C PRO A 95 -17.37 -5.05 -10.71
N LEU A 96 -17.56 -5.92 -11.71
CA LEU A 96 -16.88 -5.78 -13.01
C LEU A 96 -17.16 -4.41 -13.66
N SER A 97 -18.35 -3.89 -13.55
CA SER A 97 -18.71 -2.56 -14.07
C SER A 97 -17.90 -1.42 -13.44
N ILE A 98 -17.52 -1.56 -12.17
CA ILE A 98 -16.67 -0.61 -11.47
C ILE A 98 -15.22 -0.78 -11.95
N GLU A 99 -14.74 -2.01 -12.11
CA GLU A 99 -13.39 -2.26 -12.66
C GLU A 99 -13.24 -1.65 -14.07
N GLN A 100 -14.24 -1.82 -14.93
CA GLN A 100 -14.23 -1.25 -16.29
C GLN A 100 -14.15 0.29 -16.26
N GLN A 101 -14.92 0.94 -15.39
CA GLN A 101 -14.87 2.39 -15.23
C GLN A 101 -13.51 2.86 -14.70
N ILE A 102 -12.97 2.16 -13.72
CA ILE A 102 -11.65 2.46 -13.15
C ILE A 102 -10.57 2.27 -14.20
N GLY A 103 -10.58 1.14 -14.92
CA GLY A 103 -9.60 0.84 -15.97
C GLY A 103 -9.61 1.91 -17.06
N GLN A 104 -10.80 2.30 -17.54
CA GLN A 104 -10.92 3.36 -18.53
C GLN A 104 -10.39 4.70 -18.01
N TYR A 105 -10.75 5.08 -16.77
CA TYR A 105 -10.25 6.30 -16.14
C TYR A 105 -8.73 6.31 -16.02
N VAL A 106 -8.13 5.20 -15.59
CA VAL A 106 -6.66 5.09 -15.45
C VAL A 106 -5.97 5.20 -16.80
N ILE A 107 -6.53 4.56 -17.84
CA ILE A 107 -6.00 4.66 -19.21
C ILE A 107 -6.03 6.11 -19.71
N ASP A 108 -7.14 6.80 -19.53
CA ASP A 108 -7.31 8.18 -19.99
C ASP A 108 -6.42 9.17 -19.23
N GLU A 109 -6.13 8.89 -17.95
CA GLU A 109 -5.22 9.69 -17.14
C GLU A 109 -3.75 9.46 -17.51
N ILE A 110 -3.36 8.18 -17.76
CA ILE A 110 -1.95 7.84 -18.08
C ILE A 110 -1.61 8.16 -19.54
N PHE A 111 -2.55 7.92 -20.45
CA PHE A 111 -2.37 8.05 -21.90
C PHE A 111 -3.40 8.99 -22.53
N PRO A 112 -3.49 10.27 -22.11
CA PRO A 112 -4.56 11.18 -22.53
C PRO A 112 -4.55 11.46 -24.04
N ASN A 113 -3.38 11.38 -24.69
CA ASN A 113 -3.20 11.68 -26.12
C ASN A 113 -2.77 10.44 -26.93
N ARG A 114 -3.16 9.23 -26.46
CA ARG A 114 -2.76 8.00 -27.15
C ARG A 114 -3.32 7.96 -28.58
N VAL A 115 -2.47 7.59 -29.49
CA VAL A 115 -2.85 7.27 -30.86
C VAL A 115 -3.01 5.77 -31.00
N ILE A 116 -4.19 5.31 -31.42
CA ILE A 116 -4.47 3.90 -31.59
C ILE A 116 -4.12 3.50 -33.02
N CYS A 117 -3.28 2.48 -33.15
CA CYS A 117 -2.97 1.85 -34.43
C CYS A 117 -4.09 0.87 -34.79
N GLU A 118 -4.97 1.25 -35.71
CA GLU A 118 -6.10 0.43 -36.08
C GLU A 118 -6.19 0.22 -37.58
N THR A 119 -6.17 -1.06 -37.98
CA THR A 119 -6.51 -1.52 -39.33
C THR A 119 -7.53 -2.65 -39.22
N ALA A 120 -8.37 -2.82 -40.24
CA ALA A 120 -9.36 -3.90 -40.25
C ALA A 120 -8.71 -5.29 -40.10
N ALA A 121 -7.59 -5.52 -40.79
CA ALA A 121 -6.82 -6.77 -40.67
C ALA A 121 -6.20 -6.95 -39.28
N GLY A 122 -5.64 -5.89 -38.70
CA GLY A 122 -5.07 -5.93 -37.35
C GLY A 122 -6.13 -6.23 -36.28
N ARG A 123 -7.28 -5.56 -36.36
CA ARG A 123 -8.42 -5.83 -35.47
C ARG A 123 -8.83 -7.30 -35.53
N GLN A 124 -9.05 -7.84 -36.75
CA GLN A 124 -9.42 -9.23 -36.93
C GLN A 124 -8.36 -10.21 -36.38
N ALA A 125 -7.06 -9.87 -36.48
CA ALA A 125 -5.98 -10.68 -35.92
C ALA A 125 -6.04 -10.69 -34.40
N LEU A 126 -6.24 -9.53 -33.75
CA LEU A 126 -6.37 -9.43 -32.28
C LEU A 126 -7.63 -10.14 -31.75
N GLU A 127 -8.75 -10.03 -32.45
CA GLU A 127 -9.99 -10.76 -32.11
C GLU A 127 -9.79 -12.28 -32.18
N LYS A 128 -9.08 -12.78 -33.20
CA LYS A 128 -8.73 -14.20 -33.30
C LYS A 128 -7.80 -14.65 -32.17
N LEU A 129 -6.84 -13.81 -31.81
CA LEU A 129 -5.93 -14.06 -30.70
C LEU A 129 -6.71 -14.16 -29.38
N LEU A 130 -7.58 -13.21 -29.09
CA LEU A 130 -8.45 -13.23 -27.92
C LEU A 130 -9.37 -14.45 -27.90
N ALA A 131 -10.04 -14.74 -29.00
CA ALA A 131 -10.93 -15.90 -29.13
C ALA A 131 -10.22 -17.24 -28.86
N ARG A 132 -8.91 -17.30 -29.09
CA ARG A 132 -8.08 -18.48 -28.81
C ARG A 132 -7.64 -18.56 -27.37
N LEU A 133 -7.33 -17.40 -26.74
CA LEU A 133 -6.76 -17.33 -25.38
C LEU A 133 -7.81 -17.17 -24.29
N ALA A 134 -8.90 -16.43 -24.53
CA ALA A 134 -9.87 -16.12 -23.50
C ALA A 134 -10.57 -17.39 -22.97
N PRO A 135 -10.59 -17.60 -21.64
CA PRO A 135 -11.33 -18.70 -21.06
C PRO A 135 -12.82 -18.59 -21.36
N ALA A 136 -13.45 -19.68 -21.75
CA ALA A 136 -14.87 -19.69 -22.17
C ALA A 136 -15.85 -19.36 -21.05
N ASP A 137 -15.44 -19.54 -19.81
CA ASP A 137 -16.20 -19.29 -18.57
C ASP A 137 -15.83 -17.97 -17.89
N SER A 138 -15.07 -17.09 -18.56
CA SER A 138 -14.68 -15.79 -18.02
C SER A 138 -15.84 -14.79 -18.11
N ASP A 139 -16.10 -14.07 -17.01
CA ASP A 139 -17.01 -12.92 -16.99
C ASP A 139 -16.41 -11.68 -17.68
N TYR A 140 -15.08 -11.68 -18.00
CA TYR A 140 -14.41 -10.56 -18.62
C TYR A 140 -14.55 -10.56 -20.13
N GLU A 141 -14.96 -9.42 -20.68
CA GLU A 141 -14.84 -9.11 -22.10
C GLU A 141 -13.49 -8.45 -22.37
N PHE A 142 -12.52 -9.23 -22.85
CA PHE A 142 -11.18 -8.72 -23.13
C PHE A 142 -11.16 -7.84 -24.37
N GLN A 143 -10.43 -6.73 -24.29
CA GLN A 143 -10.21 -5.80 -25.39
C GLN A 143 -8.72 -5.53 -25.54
N LEU A 144 -8.19 -5.73 -26.75
CA LEU A 144 -6.81 -5.39 -27.09
C LEU A 144 -6.79 -4.12 -27.93
N GLU A 145 -5.99 -3.13 -27.53
CA GLU A 145 -5.72 -1.92 -28.29
C GLU A 145 -4.21 -1.79 -28.51
N ILE A 146 -3.80 -1.43 -29.76
CA ILE A 146 -2.41 -1.14 -30.08
C ILE A 146 -2.19 0.37 -30.02
N ILE A 147 -1.26 0.82 -29.20
CA ILE A 147 -0.88 2.23 -29.08
C ILE A 147 0.38 2.49 -29.91
N ASP A 148 0.38 3.59 -30.66
CA ASP A 148 1.54 4.08 -31.41
C ASP A 148 2.61 4.63 -30.45
N SER A 149 3.51 3.74 -30.05
CA SER A 149 4.64 4.05 -29.18
C SER A 149 5.75 3.03 -29.39
N ASP A 150 7.00 3.48 -29.34
CA ASP A 150 8.19 2.63 -29.49
C ASP A 150 8.51 1.80 -28.22
N LEU A 151 7.73 1.94 -27.15
CA LEU A 151 7.93 1.14 -25.95
C LEU A 151 7.72 -0.35 -26.25
N VAL A 152 8.62 -1.18 -25.73
CA VAL A 152 8.50 -2.64 -25.81
C VAL A 152 7.78 -3.11 -24.54
N ASN A 153 6.46 -3.02 -24.53
CA ASN A 153 5.64 -3.35 -23.36
C ASN A 153 4.19 -3.67 -23.73
N ALA A 154 3.47 -4.30 -22.79
CA ALA A 154 2.02 -4.38 -22.76
C ALA A 154 1.55 -4.04 -21.33
N LEU A 155 0.30 -3.65 -21.14
CA LEU A 155 -0.27 -3.28 -19.86
C LEU A 155 -1.73 -3.73 -19.78
N ALA A 156 -2.05 -4.50 -18.74
CA ALA A 156 -3.41 -4.85 -18.38
C ALA A 156 -4.02 -3.84 -17.41
N PHE A 157 -5.29 -3.54 -17.63
CA PHE A 157 -6.08 -2.64 -16.79
C PHE A 157 -7.29 -3.35 -16.20
N PRO A 158 -7.79 -2.94 -15.03
CA PRO A 158 -9.01 -3.48 -14.47
C PRO A 158 -10.16 -3.47 -15.49
N GLY A 159 -10.97 -4.52 -15.49
CA GLY A 159 -12.13 -4.61 -16.37
C GLY A 159 -11.89 -5.22 -17.73
N GLY A 160 -10.66 -5.68 -18.05
CA GLY A 160 -10.39 -6.51 -19.24
C GLY A 160 -9.72 -5.81 -20.42
N LYS A 161 -9.38 -4.52 -20.29
CA LYS A 161 -8.66 -3.81 -21.35
C LYS A 161 -7.15 -4.02 -21.23
N ILE A 162 -6.51 -4.36 -22.35
CA ILE A 162 -5.06 -4.58 -22.46
C ILE A 162 -4.52 -3.68 -23.58
N LEU A 163 -3.53 -2.88 -23.24
CA LEU A 163 -2.83 -2.01 -24.21
C LEU A 163 -1.52 -2.68 -24.61
N ILE A 164 -1.30 -2.79 -25.93
CA ILE A 164 -0.07 -3.29 -26.52
C ILE A 164 0.63 -2.12 -27.18
N PHE A 165 1.88 -1.87 -26.85
CA PHE A 165 2.65 -0.83 -27.51
C PHE A 165 3.21 -1.35 -28.83
N ARG A 166 3.24 -0.50 -29.87
CA ARG A 166 3.73 -0.84 -31.20
C ARG A 166 5.14 -1.44 -31.16
N GLY A 167 6.04 -0.91 -30.32
CA GLY A 167 7.39 -1.43 -30.15
C GLY A 167 7.43 -2.89 -29.72
N LEU A 168 6.48 -3.36 -28.90
CA LEU A 168 6.38 -4.77 -28.53
C LEU A 168 5.97 -5.62 -29.75
N LEU A 169 4.98 -5.15 -30.52
CA LEU A 169 4.51 -5.86 -31.71
C LEU A 169 5.64 -6.00 -32.75
N GLU A 170 6.43 -4.95 -32.97
CA GLU A 170 7.58 -4.97 -33.89
C GLU A 170 8.72 -5.89 -33.39
N LYS A 171 8.86 -6.08 -32.09
CA LYS A 171 9.84 -6.99 -31.49
C LYS A 171 9.36 -8.44 -31.43
N SER A 172 8.06 -8.66 -31.43
CA SER A 172 7.48 -9.99 -31.46
C SER A 172 7.83 -10.70 -32.75
N ARG A 173 8.55 -11.82 -32.63
CA ARG A 173 9.02 -12.60 -33.81
C ARG A 173 7.95 -13.51 -34.38
N SER A 174 6.93 -13.83 -33.57
CA SER A 174 5.86 -14.76 -33.91
C SER A 174 4.54 -14.35 -33.25
N ALA A 175 3.44 -14.90 -33.73
CA ALA A 175 2.14 -14.78 -33.09
C ALA A 175 2.11 -15.50 -31.73
N GLU A 176 2.87 -16.57 -31.60
CA GLU A 176 3.04 -17.34 -30.36
C GLU A 176 3.73 -16.53 -29.27
N ALA A 177 4.79 -15.79 -29.62
CA ALA A 177 5.49 -14.88 -28.71
C ALA A 177 4.56 -13.76 -28.20
N LEU A 178 3.78 -13.13 -29.09
CA LEU A 178 2.77 -12.15 -28.69
C LEU A 178 1.67 -12.79 -27.84
N SER A 179 1.24 -14.02 -28.17
CA SER A 179 0.26 -14.77 -27.38
C SER A 179 0.73 -14.98 -25.93
N GLY A 180 2.01 -15.23 -25.75
CA GLY A 180 2.62 -15.37 -24.42
C GLY A 180 2.46 -14.10 -23.57
N VAL A 181 2.78 -12.95 -24.12
CA VAL A 181 2.61 -11.67 -23.43
C VAL A 181 1.13 -11.37 -23.17
N VAL A 182 0.27 -11.56 -24.16
CA VAL A 182 -1.18 -11.35 -23.98
C VAL A 182 -1.77 -12.29 -22.94
N ALA A 183 -1.34 -13.56 -22.89
CA ALA A 183 -1.77 -14.50 -21.87
C ALA A 183 -1.35 -14.06 -20.46
N HIS A 184 -0.13 -13.53 -20.31
CA HIS A 184 0.36 -12.97 -19.05
C HIS A 184 -0.48 -11.76 -18.61
N GLU A 185 -0.72 -10.79 -19.50
CA GLU A 185 -1.57 -9.63 -19.22
C GLU A 185 -3.02 -10.03 -18.87
N MET A 186 -3.55 -11.04 -19.54
CA MET A 186 -4.88 -11.58 -19.24
C MET A 186 -4.94 -12.16 -17.82
N GLN A 187 -3.86 -12.77 -17.32
CA GLN A 187 -3.84 -13.28 -15.95
C GLN A 187 -3.88 -12.13 -14.93
N HIS A 188 -3.23 -11.00 -15.19
CA HIS A 188 -3.36 -9.82 -14.31
C HIS A 188 -4.81 -9.34 -14.21
N VAL A 189 -5.60 -9.44 -15.29
CA VAL A 189 -7.04 -9.13 -15.27
C VAL A 189 -7.81 -10.20 -14.51
N LEU A 190 -7.64 -11.49 -14.86
CA LEU A 190 -8.38 -12.60 -14.28
C LEU A 190 -8.16 -12.73 -12.77
N GLN A 191 -6.95 -12.52 -12.32
CA GLN A 191 -6.59 -12.52 -10.89
C GLN A 191 -6.85 -11.16 -10.19
N ARG A 192 -7.31 -10.14 -10.93
CA ARG A 192 -7.62 -8.79 -10.43
C ARG A 192 -6.43 -8.04 -9.83
N HIS A 193 -5.21 -8.34 -10.28
CA HIS A 193 -3.97 -7.73 -9.76
C HIS A 193 -3.99 -6.20 -9.88
N GLY A 194 -4.52 -5.66 -10.98
CA GLY A 194 -4.69 -4.21 -11.17
C GLY A 194 -5.61 -3.58 -10.13
N THR A 195 -6.73 -4.22 -9.83
CA THR A 195 -7.70 -3.77 -8.80
C THR A 195 -7.10 -3.86 -7.41
N GLU A 196 -6.40 -4.96 -7.08
CA GLU A 196 -5.68 -5.13 -5.81
C GLU A 196 -4.63 -4.04 -5.62
N ASN A 197 -3.82 -3.77 -6.64
CA ASN A 197 -2.78 -2.74 -6.60
C ASN A 197 -3.39 -1.35 -6.37
N LEU A 198 -4.47 -1.01 -7.06
CA LEU A 198 -5.19 0.26 -6.87
C LEU A 198 -5.74 0.41 -5.44
N LEU A 199 -6.36 -0.62 -4.88
CA LEU A 199 -6.85 -0.62 -3.51
C LEU A 199 -5.71 -0.45 -2.51
N SER A 200 -4.60 -1.17 -2.69
CA SER A 200 -3.40 -1.06 -1.86
C SER A 200 -2.81 0.35 -1.88
N GLN A 201 -2.65 0.94 -3.06
CA GLN A 201 -2.12 2.30 -3.22
C GLN A 201 -3.06 3.35 -2.60
N THR A 202 -4.37 3.15 -2.71
CA THR A 202 -5.37 4.04 -2.12
C THR A 202 -5.33 3.96 -0.59
N ALA A 203 -5.22 2.75 -0.01
CA ALA A 203 -5.09 2.56 1.42
C ALA A 203 -3.80 3.18 1.98
N LEU A 204 -2.66 2.98 1.31
CA LEU A 204 -1.38 3.59 1.66
C LEU A 204 -1.44 5.12 1.59
N SER A 205 -2.08 5.67 0.55
CA SER A 205 -2.28 7.11 0.38
C SER A 205 -3.10 7.71 1.51
N GLY A 206 -4.19 7.04 1.89
CA GLY A 206 -5.05 7.44 3.00
C GLY A 206 -4.31 7.41 4.33
N LEU A 207 -3.54 6.35 4.58
CA LEU A 207 -2.73 6.23 5.80
C LEU A 207 -1.66 7.33 5.87
N PHE A 208 -0.98 7.62 4.77
CA PHE A 208 0.02 8.70 4.72
C PHE A 208 -0.61 10.06 5.04
N LYS A 209 -1.76 10.39 4.45
CA LYS A 209 -2.50 11.63 4.75
C LYS A 209 -2.92 11.74 6.23
N LEU A 210 -3.31 10.63 6.84
CA LEU A 210 -3.64 10.60 8.27
C LEU A 210 -2.44 10.86 9.17
N LEU A 211 -1.25 10.37 8.79
CA LEU A 211 -0.03 10.51 9.61
C LEU A 211 0.67 11.86 9.44
N VAL A 212 0.69 12.39 8.24
CA VAL A 212 1.47 13.59 7.87
C VAL A 212 0.60 14.83 7.81
N GLY A 213 -0.73 14.67 7.72
CA GLY A 213 -1.69 15.74 7.49
C GLY A 213 -1.83 16.08 6.01
N GLU A 214 -2.54 17.17 5.71
CA GLU A 214 -2.68 17.65 4.33
C GLU A 214 -1.32 18.11 3.80
N ALA A 215 -0.85 17.39 2.78
CA ALA A 215 0.41 17.70 2.10
C ALA A 215 0.28 19.02 1.32
N ASN A 216 1.35 19.82 1.29
CA ASN A 216 1.42 20.97 0.40
C ASN A 216 1.48 20.49 -1.07
N ALA A 217 1.20 21.40 -2.03
CA ALA A 217 1.07 21.08 -3.45
C ALA A 217 2.28 20.32 -4.03
N LEU A 218 3.50 20.58 -3.55
CA LEU A 218 4.71 19.89 -4.00
C LEU A 218 4.71 18.41 -3.58
N THR A 219 4.36 18.14 -2.33
CA THR A 219 4.29 16.77 -1.80
C THR A 219 3.19 15.98 -2.50
N GLU A 220 2.05 16.61 -2.81
CA GLU A 220 0.96 15.99 -3.57
C GLU A 220 1.42 15.62 -4.99
N THR A 221 2.13 16.52 -5.70
CA THR A 221 2.65 16.24 -7.06
C THR A 221 3.63 15.07 -7.08
N ILE A 222 4.59 15.03 -6.12
CA ILE A 222 5.54 13.91 -6.00
C ILE A 222 4.78 12.61 -5.72
N PHE A 223 3.80 12.66 -4.81
CA PHE A 223 3.02 11.51 -4.41
C PHE A 223 2.16 10.96 -5.57
N GLN A 224 1.56 11.83 -6.38
CA GLN A 224 0.83 11.45 -7.59
C GLN A 224 1.75 10.77 -8.61
N GLY A 225 2.94 11.31 -8.84
CA GLY A 225 3.93 10.71 -9.74
C GLY A 225 4.37 9.31 -9.31
N VAL A 226 4.69 9.13 -8.01
CA VAL A 226 5.05 7.82 -7.45
C VAL A 226 3.88 6.84 -7.55
N LYS A 227 2.67 7.27 -7.23
CA LYS A 227 1.46 6.46 -7.35
C LYS A 227 1.25 5.98 -8.80
N MET A 228 1.41 6.88 -9.76
CA MET A 228 1.27 6.58 -11.19
C MET A 228 2.25 5.48 -11.64
N LEU A 229 3.53 5.63 -11.28
CA LEU A 229 4.55 4.62 -11.59
C LEU A 229 4.29 3.28 -10.89
N SER A 230 3.72 3.31 -9.69
CA SER A 230 3.41 2.10 -8.92
C SER A 230 2.24 1.32 -9.51
N LEU A 231 1.31 1.99 -10.19
CA LEU A 231 0.19 1.32 -10.87
C LEU A 231 0.63 0.42 -12.03
N LEU A 232 1.82 0.69 -12.58
CA LEU A 232 2.38 -0.05 -13.71
C LEU A 232 3.32 -1.19 -13.29
N LYS A 233 3.48 -1.43 -11.98
CA LYS A 233 4.37 -2.47 -11.46
C LYS A 233 3.64 -3.35 -10.45
N TYR A 234 3.79 -4.63 -10.61
CA TYR A 234 3.29 -5.63 -9.68
C TYR A 234 4.40 -6.15 -8.76
N THR A 235 4.02 -6.78 -7.65
CA THR A 235 4.98 -7.47 -6.79
C THR A 235 5.48 -8.74 -7.46
N ARG A 236 6.64 -9.27 -7.02
CA ARG A 236 7.19 -10.51 -7.58
C ARG A 236 6.26 -11.72 -7.42
N GLU A 237 5.47 -11.72 -6.36
CA GLU A 237 4.48 -12.76 -6.08
C GLU A 237 3.38 -12.75 -7.15
N LEU A 238 2.81 -11.58 -7.45
CA LEU A 238 1.77 -11.40 -8.46
C LEU A 238 2.30 -11.70 -9.88
N GLU A 239 3.55 -11.32 -10.18
CA GLU A 239 4.23 -11.66 -11.43
C GLU A 239 4.42 -13.17 -11.57
N THR A 240 4.89 -13.85 -10.52
CA THR A 240 5.07 -15.32 -10.52
C THR A 240 3.75 -16.05 -10.70
N GLU A 241 2.67 -15.54 -10.10
CA GLU A 241 1.32 -16.08 -10.27
C GLU A 241 0.83 -15.88 -11.71
N ALA A 242 0.99 -14.68 -12.27
CA ALA A 242 0.61 -14.39 -13.65
C ALA A 242 1.38 -15.26 -14.65
N ASP A 243 2.69 -15.42 -14.47
CA ASP A 243 3.54 -16.30 -15.32
C ASP A 243 3.07 -17.75 -15.29
N ALA A 244 2.85 -18.30 -14.09
CA ALA A 244 2.43 -19.69 -13.94
C ALA A 244 1.06 -19.96 -14.57
N LEU A 245 0.11 -19.04 -14.39
CA LEU A 245 -1.23 -19.15 -14.94
C LEU A 245 -1.26 -18.86 -16.46
N ALA A 246 -0.40 -17.96 -16.95
CA ALA A 246 -0.23 -17.72 -18.39
C ALA A 246 0.24 -18.99 -19.12
N LEU A 247 1.22 -19.70 -18.57
CA LEU A 247 1.68 -20.99 -19.12
C LEU A 247 0.54 -22.03 -19.19
N GLN A 248 -0.31 -22.09 -18.15
CA GLN A 248 -1.48 -22.97 -18.17
C GLN A 248 -2.48 -22.57 -19.25
N LEU A 249 -2.71 -21.25 -19.42
CA LEU A 249 -3.61 -20.71 -20.42
C LEU A 249 -3.11 -21.04 -21.85
N LEU A 250 -1.82 -20.83 -22.12
CA LEU A 250 -1.19 -21.18 -23.40
C LEU A 250 -1.30 -22.66 -23.70
N PHE A 251 -1.06 -23.52 -22.70
CA PHE A 251 -1.21 -24.97 -22.86
C PHE A 251 -2.65 -25.36 -23.23
N GLN A 252 -3.65 -24.77 -22.56
CA GLN A 252 -5.07 -24.99 -22.87
C GLN A 252 -5.42 -24.51 -24.27
N ALA A 253 -4.89 -23.36 -24.68
CA ALA A 253 -5.06 -22.76 -26.02
C ALA A 253 -4.25 -23.47 -27.09
N LYS A 254 -3.44 -24.47 -26.75
CA LYS A 254 -2.52 -25.18 -27.68
C LYS A 254 -1.58 -24.22 -28.42
N VAL A 255 -1.05 -23.25 -27.68
CA VAL A 255 -0.02 -22.32 -28.13
C VAL A 255 1.32 -22.76 -27.57
N ASP A 256 2.36 -22.73 -28.41
CA ASP A 256 3.71 -23.06 -27.96
C ASP A 256 4.22 -22.00 -26.98
N SER A 257 4.60 -22.43 -25.78
CA SER A 257 5.07 -21.56 -24.72
C SER A 257 6.57 -21.28 -24.78
N GLU A 258 7.35 -21.99 -25.61
CA GLU A 258 8.79 -21.74 -25.72
C GLU A 258 9.07 -20.33 -26.26
N GLU A 259 8.24 -19.85 -27.19
CA GLU A 259 8.32 -18.50 -27.77
C GLU A 259 8.04 -17.39 -26.74
N MET A 260 7.26 -17.65 -25.67
CA MET A 260 7.08 -16.72 -24.56
C MET A 260 8.40 -16.45 -23.84
N LEU A 261 9.22 -17.48 -23.63
CA LEU A 261 10.53 -17.34 -22.97
C LEU A 261 11.51 -16.51 -23.80
N GLU A 262 11.41 -16.53 -25.12
CA GLU A 262 12.24 -15.67 -25.99
C GLU A 262 11.92 -14.18 -25.84
N MET A 263 10.66 -13.81 -25.59
CA MET A 263 10.27 -12.42 -25.34
C MET A 263 10.89 -11.81 -24.07
N TYR A 264 11.10 -12.63 -23.03
CA TYR A 264 11.73 -12.17 -21.78
C TYR A 264 13.27 -12.06 -21.87
N ARG A 265 13.87 -12.49 -22.99
CA ARG A 265 15.32 -12.40 -23.24
C ARG A 265 15.73 -11.16 -24.04
N VAL A 266 14.75 -10.37 -24.50
CA VAL A 266 14.94 -9.15 -25.28
C VAL A 266 14.91 -7.91 -24.39
#